data_4236bd7f056a0f1bb4f8c7a8a2176f40
#
_entry.id   4236bd7f056a0f1bb4f8c7a8a2176f40
#
_cell.length_a   1.000
_cell.length_b   1.000
_cell.length_c   1.000
_cell.angle_alpha   90.00
_cell.angle_beta   90.00
_cell.angle_gamma   90.00
#
_symmetry.space_group_name_H-M   'P 1'
#
loop_
_entity.id
_entity.type
_entity.pdbx_description
1 polymer ?
#
loop_
_entity_poly.entity_id
_entity_poly.type
_entity_poly.pdbx_seq_one_letter_code
_entity_poly.pdbx_strand_id
1 'polypeptide(L)'
;MKCYFCAILNQMCKNRMEQEHQFIDYIEQSIIKNWDKDALTDYKGITLQYKDVARKIAKFHIVLESAGIQPGDKIAVCGRNSAHWAVTFLATITYGAVIVPILHEFKADNIHNIVNHSEAKLLFVGDQAWENLNEDAMPLLEGIASLADFSALVSRNEKLTYAFEHRNAIYGQQYPKNFRPEHICYRKDRPEELAIINYTSGTTGYSKGVMLPYRSLWSNVAYCFEMLPVKPGDHIVSMLPMGHVFGMVYDFLYGFSAGAHIYFLTRMPSPKIISQSFSEIKPKVISCVPLIVEKIIKKDILPKVDSKIGKLLLKVPIVNDKIKSLARQAAMEIFGGNFDEIIIGGAPFNAEVEAFLKKIGFPYTIAYGTVSYTHLRAHETRSNLV
;
A
#
# COMPACT_ATOMS: atom_id res chain seq x y z
N MET A 1 -18.09 -27.28 -15.47
CA MET A 1 -16.64 -27.53 -15.36
C MET A 1 -16.20 -26.98 -14.01
N LYS A 2 -16.05 -27.82 -12.99
CA LYS A 2 -15.58 -27.37 -11.65
C LYS A 2 -14.17 -26.80 -11.82
N CYS A 3 -13.98 -25.57 -11.37
CA CYS A 3 -12.72 -24.85 -11.50
C CYS A 3 -11.60 -25.63 -10.76
N TYR A 4 -10.84 -26.43 -11.50
CA TYR A 4 -9.66 -27.17 -11.04
C TYR A 4 -8.64 -26.22 -10.39
N PHE A 5 -8.62 -24.96 -10.84
CA PHE A 5 -7.78 -23.90 -10.33
C PHE A 5 -8.08 -23.51 -8.88
N CYS A 6 -9.37 -23.44 -8.48
CA CYS A 6 -9.75 -23.19 -7.09
C CYS A 6 -9.40 -24.36 -6.14
N ALA A 7 -9.41 -25.60 -6.64
CA ALA A 7 -9.03 -26.75 -5.84
C ALA A 7 -7.50 -26.80 -5.61
N ILE A 8 -6.72 -26.46 -6.64
CA ILE A 8 -5.25 -26.39 -6.56
C ILE A 8 -4.83 -25.24 -5.64
N LEU A 9 -5.44 -24.05 -5.76
CA LEU A 9 -5.18 -22.92 -4.85
C LEU A 9 -5.53 -23.25 -3.39
N ASN A 10 -6.67 -23.93 -3.15
CA ASN A 10 -7.03 -24.37 -1.80
C ASN A 10 -6.08 -25.45 -1.25
N GLN A 11 -5.59 -26.36 -2.09
CA GLN A 11 -4.63 -27.39 -1.68
C GLN A 11 -3.25 -26.78 -1.42
N MET A 12 -2.79 -25.86 -2.28
CA MET A 12 -1.53 -25.14 -2.11
C MET A 12 -1.57 -24.21 -0.86
N CYS A 13 -2.68 -23.52 -0.63
CA CYS A 13 -2.89 -22.77 0.60
C CYS A 13 -2.90 -23.67 1.85
N LYS A 14 -3.56 -24.84 1.81
CA LYS A 14 -3.56 -25.78 2.94
C LYS A 14 -2.17 -26.35 3.24
N ASN A 15 -1.42 -26.78 2.24
CA ASN A 15 -0.09 -27.34 2.43
C ASN A 15 0.94 -26.30 2.91
N ARG A 16 0.74 -25.01 2.61
CA ARG A 16 1.56 -23.90 3.13
C ARG A 16 1.14 -23.42 4.52
N MET A 17 -0.11 -23.61 4.93
CA MET A 17 -0.60 -23.23 6.27
C MET A 17 -0.05 -24.12 7.39
N GLU A 18 0.61 -25.25 7.07
CA GLU A 18 1.26 -26.13 8.05
C GLU A 18 2.68 -25.69 8.43
N GLN A 19 3.30 -24.74 7.70
CA GLN A 19 4.51 -24.04 8.15
C GLN A 19 4.07 -22.73 8.81
N GLU A 20 4.60 -22.42 9.99
CA GLU A 20 4.40 -21.13 10.66
C GLU A 20 5.03 -20.00 9.84
N HIS A 21 4.29 -19.52 8.84
CA HIS A 21 4.70 -18.39 8.02
C HIS A 21 4.36 -17.08 8.73
N GLN A 22 5.36 -16.28 9.01
CA GLN A 22 5.25 -15.00 9.67
C GLN A 22 5.39 -13.87 8.66
N PHE A 23 4.44 -12.93 8.68
CA PHE A 23 4.46 -11.79 7.78
C PHE A 23 5.65 -10.86 8.08
N ILE A 24 5.96 -10.67 9.35
CA ILE A 24 7.06 -9.82 9.80
C ILE A 24 8.42 -10.31 9.28
N ASP A 25 8.58 -11.61 9.00
CA ASP A 25 9.80 -12.14 8.40
C ASP A 25 10.08 -11.55 7.00
N TYR A 26 9.05 -11.29 6.19
CA TYR A 26 9.23 -10.63 4.90
C TYR A 26 9.82 -9.22 5.07
N ILE A 27 9.32 -8.47 6.06
CA ILE A 27 9.78 -7.10 6.34
C ILE A 27 11.22 -7.13 6.85
N GLU A 28 11.51 -7.97 7.85
CA GLU A 28 12.83 -8.13 8.46
C GLU A 28 13.87 -8.53 7.41
N GLN A 29 13.59 -9.59 6.64
CA GLN A 29 14.48 -10.09 5.60
C GLN A 29 14.71 -9.07 4.48
N SER A 30 13.69 -8.35 4.08
CA SER A 30 13.81 -7.32 3.06
C SER A 30 14.74 -6.19 3.52
N ILE A 31 14.57 -5.71 4.75
CA ILE A 31 15.44 -4.67 5.33
C ILE A 31 16.90 -5.15 5.40
N ILE A 32 17.13 -6.34 5.93
CA ILE A 32 18.47 -6.88 6.10
C ILE A 32 19.20 -7.06 4.76
N LYS A 33 18.51 -7.66 3.77
CA LYS A 33 19.10 -7.97 2.47
C LYS A 33 19.32 -6.74 1.58
N ASN A 34 18.55 -5.69 1.78
CA ASN A 34 18.60 -4.48 0.94
C ASN A 34 19.13 -3.25 1.68
N TRP A 35 19.86 -3.42 2.76
CA TRP A 35 20.29 -2.43 3.75
C TRP A 35 20.70 -1.07 3.18
N ASP A 36 21.54 -1.05 2.16
CA ASP A 36 22.07 0.16 1.54
C ASP A 36 21.32 0.62 0.27
N LYS A 37 20.22 -0.08 -0.09
CA LYS A 37 19.40 0.32 -1.24
C LYS A 37 18.37 1.36 -0.83
N ASP A 38 17.97 2.19 -1.80
CA ASP A 38 16.83 3.08 -1.64
C ASP A 38 15.54 2.27 -1.48
N ALA A 39 14.70 2.67 -0.51
CA ALA A 39 13.49 1.96 -0.14
C ALA A 39 12.23 2.78 -0.40
N LEU A 40 12.16 3.98 0.18
CA LEU A 40 10.96 4.82 0.21
C LEU A 40 11.34 6.24 -0.21
N THR A 41 10.68 6.77 -1.23
CA THR A 41 10.89 8.14 -1.70
C THR A 41 9.57 8.89 -1.80
N ASP A 42 9.48 10.03 -1.17
CA ASP A 42 8.44 11.02 -1.49
C ASP A 42 8.79 11.65 -2.84
N TYR A 43 7.98 11.44 -3.87
CA TYR A 43 8.29 11.90 -5.22
C TYR A 43 8.62 13.40 -5.24
N LYS A 44 9.83 13.74 -5.68
CA LYS A 44 10.44 15.08 -5.61
C LYS A 44 10.69 15.58 -4.18
N GLY A 45 10.85 14.68 -3.23
CA GLY A 45 11.12 14.95 -1.83
C GLY A 45 12.24 14.07 -1.27
N ILE A 46 12.06 13.62 -0.03
CA ILE A 46 13.06 12.82 0.68
C ILE A 46 13.12 11.39 0.15
N THR A 47 14.31 10.79 0.22
CA THR A 47 14.54 9.36 0.02
C THR A 47 15.09 8.74 1.29
N LEU A 48 14.52 7.61 1.69
CA LEU A 48 14.98 6.76 2.78
C LEU A 48 15.51 5.45 2.22
N GLN A 49 16.72 5.08 2.62
CA GLN A 49 17.25 3.73 2.37
C GLN A 49 16.62 2.73 3.34
N TYR A 50 16.70 1.43 3.06
CA TYR A 50 16.20 0.38 3.95
C TYR A 50 16.78 0.53 5.37
N LYS A 51 18.06 0.88 5.51
CA LYS A 51 18.69 1.19 6.81
C LYS A 51 18.07 2.38 7.53
N ASP A 52 17.62 3.40 6.78
CA ASP A 52 16.99 4.58 7.39
C ASP A 52 15.59 4.26 7.88
N VAL A 53 14.86 3.42 7.13
CA VAL A 53 13.57 2.86 7.57
C VAL A 53 13.75 2.07 8.86
N ALA A 54 14.75 1.17 8.92
CA ALA A 54 15.05 0.40 10.13
C ALA A 54 15.39 1.28 11.34
N ARG A 55 16.20 2.31 11.15
CA ARG A 55 16.54 3.28 12.20
C ARG A 55 15.33 4.06 12.69
N LYS A 56 14.43 4.45 11.78
CA LYS A 56 13.19 5.13 12.13
C LYS A 56 12.24 4.19 12.89
N ILE A 57 12.12 2.93 12.48
CA ILE A 57 11.37 1.88 13.19
C ILE A 57 11.92 1.73 14.62
N ALA A 58 13.23 1.59 14.80
CA ALA A 58 13.84 1.46 16.12
C ALA A 58 13.53 2.65 17.03
N LYS A 59 13.64 3.87 16.50
CA LYS A 59 13.25 5.09 17.25
C LYS A 59 11.77 5.15 17.59
N PHE A 60 10.93 4.65 16.70
CA PHE A 60 9.50 4.57 16.93
C PHE A 60 9.17 3.56 18.04
N HIS A 61 9.80 2.37 18.01
CA HIS A 61 9.67 1.38 19.08
C HIS A 61 10.08 1.94 20.44
N ILE A 62 11.18 2.70 20.51
CA ILE A 62 11.61 3.40 21.75
C ILE A 62 10.49 4.32 22.27
N VAL A 63 9.82 5.06 21.39
CA VAL A 63 8.68 5.91 21.80
C VAL A 63 7.54 5.07 22.35
N LEU A 64 7.16 3.98 21.66
CA LEU A 64 6.07 3.12 22.09
C LEU A 64 6.36 2.45 23.43
N GLU A 65 7.57 1.89 23.61
CA GLU A 65 8.00 1.26 24.86
C GLU A 65 8.02 2.26 26.02
N SER A 66 8.65 3.43 25.81
CA SER A 66 8.76 4.46 26.83
C SER A 66 7.40 5.04 27.22
N ALA A 67 6.47 5.15 26.28
CA ALA A 67 5.09 5.59 26.53
C ALA A 67 4.24 4.51 27.20
N GLY A 68 4.71 3.25 27.27
CA GLY A 68 3.98 2.15 27.87
C GLY A 68 2.93 1.53 26.93
N ILE A 69 3.01 1.76 25.63
CA ILE A 69 2.17 1.12 24.62
C ILE A 69 2.48 -0.39 24.60
N GLN A 70 1.45 -1.21 24.55
CA GLN A 70 1.57 -2.66 24.58
C GLN A 70 1.27 -3.27 23.20
N PRO A 71 1.80 -4.47 22.87
CA PRO A 71 1.33 -5.25 21.75
C PRO A 71 -0.20 -5.43 21.79
N GLY A 72 -0.87 -5.23 20.64
CA GLY A 72 -2.33 -5.23 20.55
C GLY A 72 -3.00 -3.88 20.78
N ASP A 73 -2.31 -2.88 21.31
CA ASP A 73 -2.81 -1.50 21.35
C ASP A 73 -2.94 -0.94 19.93
N LYS A 74 -3.91 -0.05 19.71
CA LYS A 74 -4.23 0.48 18.39
C LYS A 74 -3.53 1.82 18.18
N ILE A 75 -2.92 1.97 17.01
CA ILE A 75 -2.25 3.19 16.56
C ILE A 75 -2.89 3.60 15.24
N ALA A 76 -3.49 4.78 15.19
CA ALA A 76 -4.10 5.32 14.00
C ALA A 76 -3.09 6.09 13.15
N VAL A 77 -3.24 6.02 11.83
CA VAL A 77 -2.48 6.83 10.88
C VAL A 77 -3.41 7.43 9.84
N CYS A 78 -3.39 8.76 9.70
CA CYS A 78 -4.23 9.51 8.77
C CYS A 78 -3.38 10.53 8.01
N GLY A 79 -3.17 10.30 6.73
CA GLY A 79 -2.38 11.20 5.90
C GLY A 79 -2.28 10.72 4.46
N ARG A 80 -1.70 11.53 3.60
CA ARG A 80 -1.38 11.13 2.23
C ARG A 80 -0.25 10.09 2.23
N ASN A 81 -0.18 9.32 1.16
CA ASN A 81 0.94 8.41 0.93
C ASN A 81 2.27 9.17 1.08
N SER A 82 3.14 8.65 1.94
CA SER A 82 4.47 9.22 2.17
C SER A 82 5.40 8.19 2.80
N ALA A 83 6.70 8.44 2.74
CA ALA A 83 7.70 7.62 3.40
C ALA A 83 7.45 7.52 4.92
N HIS A 84 7.03 8.61 5.55
CA HIS A 84 6.73 8.61 6.98
C HIS A 84 5.43 7.87 7.32
N TRP A 85 4.41 7.91 6.46
CA TRP A 85 3.23 7.07 6.61
C TRP A 85 3.60 5.58 6.57
N ALA A 86 4.43 5.19 5.60
CA ALA A 86 4.93 3.83 5.48
C ALA A 86 5.77 3.40 6.68
N VAL A 87 6.65 4.27 7.20
CA VAL A 87 7.42 4.01 8.42
C VAL A 87 6.49 3.82 9.62
N THR A 88 5.46 4.67 9.78
CA THR A 88 4.48 4.54 10.87
C THR A 88 3.79 3.18 10.82
N PHE A 89 3.35 2.76 9.63
CA PHE A 89 2.73 1.46 9.43
C PHE A 89 3.67 0.31 9.82
N LEU A 90 4.88 0.28 9.24
CA LEU A 90 5.87 -0.77 9.49
C LEU A 90 6.26 -0.81 10.97
N ALA A 91 6.53 0.34 11.59
CA ALA A 91 6.89 0.41 12.99
C ALA A 91 5.77 -0.12 13.91
N THR A 92 4.52 0.19 13.60
CA THR A 92 3.38 -0.29 14.37
C THR A 92 3.24 -1.81 14.32
N ILE A 93 3.26 -2.41 13.11
CA ILE A 93 3.07 -3.86 12.98
C ILE A 93 4.29 -4.65 13.46
N THR A 94 5.52 -4.15 13.27
CA THR A 94 6.74 -4.81 13.76
C THR A 94 6.91 -4.73 15.28
N TYR A 95 6.22 -3.79 15.94
CA TYR A 95 6.08 -3.73 17.39
C TYR A 95 5.05 -4.73 17.93
N GLY A 96 4.12 -5.16 17.09
CA GLY A 96 2.97 -5.99 17.46
C GLY A 96 1.76 -5.17 17.90
N ALA A 97 1.76 -3.87 17.68
CA ALA A 97 0.57 -3.03 17.81
C ALA A 97 -0.31 -3.14 16.57
N VAL A 98 -1.59 -2.79 16.70
CA VAL A 98 -2.59 -2.85 15.63
C VAL A 98 -2.65 -1.52 14.91
N ILE A 99 -2.37 -1.51 13.61
CA ILE A 99 -2.49 -0.29 12.83
C ILE A 99 -3.93 -0.02 12.39
N VAL A 100 -4.36 1.24 12.48
CA VAL A 100 -5.67 1.73 12.02
C VAL A 100 -5.44 2.76 10.92
N PRO A 101 -5.30 2.34 9.65
CA PRO A 101 -5.12 3.26 8.55
C PRO A 101 -6.43 3.96 8.22
N ILE A 102 -6.38 5.30 8.20
CA ILE A 102 -7.53 6.18 7.93
C ILE A 102 -7.28 6.91 6.62
N LEU A 103 -8.28 6.91 5.74
CA LEU A 103 -8.22 7.66 4.49
C LEU A 103 -8.17 9.17 4.78
N HIS A 104 -7.17 9.85 4.25
CA HIS A 104 -6.97 11.29 4.44
C HIS A 104 -8.09 12.16 3.83
N GLU A 105 -8.93 11.58 2.97
CA GLU A 105 -10.07 12.23 2.35
C GLU A 105 -11.32 12.25 3.25
N PHE A 106 -11.28 11.53 4.38
CA PHE A 106 -12.40 11.52 5.32
C PHE A 106 -12.54 12.87 6.01
N LYS A 107 -13.80 13.27 6.26
CA LYS A 107 -14.11 14.46 7.06
C LYS A 107 -13.68 14.26 8.51
N ALA A 108 -13.43 15.36 9.21
CA ALA A 108 -12.99 15.35 10.60
C ALA A 108 -13.86 14.47 11.51
N ASP A 109 -15.20 14.58 11.42
CA ASP A 109 -16.10 13.75 12.22
C ASP A 109 -15.95 12.26 11.99
N ASN A 110 -15.66 11.85 10.75
CA ASN A 110 -15.41 10.44 10.43
C ASN A 110 -14.08 9.97 11.02
N ILE A 111 -13.05 10.85 10.98
CA ILE A 111 -11.74 10.54 11.59
C ILE A 111 -11.90 10.41 13.11
N HIS A 112 -12.58 11.37 13.77
CA HIS A 112 -12.88 11.31 15.20
C HIS A 112 -13.61 10.01 15.58
N ASN A 113 -14.66 9.65 14.82
CA ASN A 113 -15.42 8.44 15.06
C ASN A 113 -14.57 7.17 14.90
N ILE A 114 -13.70 7.10 13.89
CA ILE A 114 -12.82 5.94 13.67
C ILE A 114 -11.80 5.82 14.81
N VAL A 115 -11.16 6.92 15.20
CA VAL A 115 -10.19 6.94 16.29
C VAL A 115 -10.84 6.46 17.59
N ASN A 116 -12.01 7.00 17.92
CA ASN A 116 -12.73 6.61 19.13
C ASN A 116 -13.24 5.17 19.07
N HIS A 117 -13.85 4.75 17.96
CA HIS A 117 -14.38 3.39 17.80
C HIS A 117 -13.29 2.32 17.81
N SER A 118 -12.10 2.64 17.25
CA SER A 118 -10.97 1.72 17.29
C SER A 118 -10.26 1.70 18.64
N GLU A 119 -10.57 2.64 19.53
CA GLU A 119 -9.86 2.85 20.81
C GLU A 119 -8.35 3.08 20.57
N ALA A 120 -8.02 3.86 19.52
CA ALA A 120 -6.62 4.15 19.22
C ALA A 120 -6.00 4.98 20.36
N LYS A 121 -4.81 4.59 20.79
CA LYS A 121 -4.04 5.31 21.82
C LYS A 121 -3.21 6.44 21.24
N LEU A 122 -2.71 6.28 20.02
CA LEU A 122 -1.93 7.29 19.31
C LEU A 122 -2.51 7.53 17.93
N LEU A 123 -2.42 8.78 17.45
CA LEU A 123 -2.74 9.18 16.09
C LEU A 123 -1.51 9.83 15.45
N PHE A 124 -1.05 9.30 14.33
CA PHE A 124 -0.10 9.95 13.45
C PHE A 124 -0.84 10.62 12.30
N VAL A 125 -0.69 11.94 12.14
CA VAL A 125 -1.54 12.72 11.24
C VAL A 125 -0.74 13.63 10.33
N GLY A 126 -1.15 13.74 9.06
CA GLY A 126 -0.60 14.72 8.12
C GLY A 126 -1.22 16.11 8.32
N ASP A 127 -0.47 17.15 7.98
CA ASP A 127 -0.81 18.55 8.24
C ASP A 127 -2.22 18.93 7.77
N GLN A 128 -2.57 18.57 6.54
CA GLN A 128 -3.89 18.89 5.96
C GLN A 128 -5.06 18.28 6.74
N ALA A 129 -4.90 17.09 7.30
CA ALA A 129 -5.94 16.47 8.12
C ALA A 129 -5.95 17.12 9.50
N TRP A 130 -4.77 17.38 10.08
CA TRP A 130 -4.62 18.00 11.39
C TRP A 130 -5.31 19.36 11.52
N GLU A 131 -5.17 20.23 10.53
CA GLU A 131 -5.80 21.55 10.50
C GLU A 131 -7.32 21.55 10.76
N ASN A 132 -7.99 20.43 10.50
CA ASN A 132 -9.43 20.29 10.62
C ASN A 132 -9.88 19.43 11.80
N LEU A 133 -8.95 18.80 12.55
CA LEU A 133 -9.29 17.93 13.66
C LEU A 133 -9.49 18.71 14.95
N ASN A 134 -10.46 18.25 15.75
CA ASN A 134 -10.64 18.66 17.13
C ASN A 134 -10.10 17.55 18.05
N GLU A 135 -9.02 17.80 18.75
CA GLU A 135 -8.38 16.82 19.64
C GLU A 135 -9.27 16.44 20.84
N ASP A 136 -10.12 17.35 21.31
CA ASP A 136 -11.04 17.10 22.41
C ASP A 136 -12.15 16.13 22.03
N ALA A 137 -12.45 16.00 20.74
CA ALA A 137 -13.37 15.00 20.22
C ALA A 137 -12.81 13.56 20.24
N MET A 138 -11.53 13.38 20.59
CA MET A 138 -10.83 12.10 20.65
C MET A 138 -10.25 11.87 22.08
N PRO A 139 -11.08 11.72 23.11
CA PRO A 139 -10.64 11.72 24.51
C PRO A 139 -9.79 10.49 24.91
N LEU A 140 -9.86 9.39 24.16
CA LEU A 140 -9.09 8.17 24.45
C LEU A 140 -7.65 8.21 23.93
N LEU A 141 -7.31 9.18 23.08
CA LEU A 141 -5.94 9.35 22.60
C LEU A 141 -5.01 9.80 23.73
N GLU A 142 -3.90 9.12 23.87
CA GLU A 142 -2.79 9.54 24.75
C GLU A 142 -1.91 10.58 24.05
N GLY A 143 -1.88 10.61 22.73
CA GLY A 143 -1.16 11.61 21.97
C GLY A 143 -1.41 11.62 20.47
N ILE A 144 -1.02 12.74 19.86
CA ILE A 144 -1.08 12.97 18.41
C ILE A 144 0.30 13.42 17.96
N ALA A 145 0.81 12.86 16.88
CA ALA A 145 2.09 13.19 16.30
C ALA A 145 1.99 13.54 14.81
N SER A 146 2.83 14.45 14.34
CA SER A 146 2.93 14.83 12.94
C SER A 146 3.58 13.74 12.10
N LEU A 147 3.02 13.45 10.93
CA LEU A 147 3.67 12.61 9.91
C LEU A 147 4.83 13.32 9.20
N ALA A 148 4.94 14.65 9.31
CA ALA A 148 6.01 15.37 8.64
C ALA A 148 7.39 15.05 9.23
N ASP A 149 7.49 14.93 10.57
CA ASP A 149 8.77 14.80 11.28
C ASP A 149 8.70 13.92 12.55
N PHE A 150 7.54 13.34 12.85
CA PHE A 150 7.24 12.61 14.08
C PHE A 150 7.37 13.46 15.36
N SER A 151 7.16 14.79 15.25
CA SER A 151 7.02 15.65 16.42
C SER A 151 5.67 15.44 17.11
N ALA A 152 5.64 15.59 18.44
CA ALA A 152 4.39 15.57 19.18
C ALA A 152 3.60 16.85 18.90
N LEU A 153 2.33 16.70 18.49
CA LEU A 153 1.36 17.79 18.36
C LEU A 153 0.54 17.91 19.64
N VAL A 154 0.17 16.77 20.22
CA VAL A 154 -0.54 16.66 21.48
C VAL A 154 0.08 15.53 22.29
N SER A 155 0.28 15.76 23.60
CA SER A 155 0.67 14.71 24.53
C SER A 155 -0.14 14.86 25.81
N ARG A 156 -0.79 13.78 26.24
CA ARG A 156 -1.69 13.78 27.38
C ARG A 156 -1.14 13.04 28.60
N ASN A 157 0.10 12.54 28.49
CA ASN A 157 0.78 11.96 29.62
C ASN A 157 2.30 12.26 29.60
N GLU A 158 2.90 12.34 30.78
CA GLU A 158 4.32 12.70 30.93
C GLU A 158 5.28 11.68 30.30
N LYS A 159 4.93 10.39 30.32
CA LYS A 159 5.76 9.33 29.71
C LYS A 159 5.85 9.49 28.20
N LEU A 160 4.73 9.82 27.56
CA LEU A 160 4.69 10.05 26.13
C LEU A 160 5.46 11.32 25.74
N THR A 161 5.30 12.40 26.50
CA THR A 161 6.08 13.64 26.32
C THR A 161 7.57 13.35 26.41
N TYR A 162 8.00 12.69 27.49
CA TYR A 162 9.38 12.30 27.68
C TYR A 162 9.91 11.44 26.52
N ALA A 163 9.11 10.47 26.06
CA ALA A 163 9.49 9.57 24.98
C ALA A 163 9.75 10.32 23.67
N PHE A 164 8.88 11.26 23.30
CA PHE A 164 9.07 12.08 22.10
C PHE A 164 10.29 12.99 22.19
N GLU A 165 10.54 13.62 23.33
CA GLU A 165 11.66 14.52 23.53
C GLU A 165 13.00 13.80 23.55
N HIS A 166 13.05 12.62 24.17
CA HIS A 166 14.31 11.91 24.45
C HIS A 166 14.60 10.76 23.51
N ARG A 167 13.73 10.44 22.52
CA ARG A 167 13.90 9.29 21.60
C ARG A 167 15.28 9.19 20.95
N ASN A 168 15.88 10.32 20.57
CA ASN A 168 17.21 10.33 19.96
C ASN A 168 18.33 10.03 20.97
N ALA A 169 18.20 10.53 22.19
CA ALA A 169 19.14 10.27 23.26
C ALA A 169 19.11 8.82 23.68
N ILE A 170 17.92 8.25 23.89
CA ILE A 170 17.71 6.82 24.21
C ILE A 170 18.24 5.95 23.08
N TYR A 171 17.94 6.25 21.82
CA TYR A 171 18.47 5.56 20.66
C TYR A 171 20.00 5.56 20.62
N GLY A 172 20.64 6.72 20.87
CA GLY A 172 22.09 6.83 20.93
C GLY A 172 22.75 6.02 22.08
N GLN A 173 22.03 5.86 23.20
CA GLN A 173 22.48 5.02 24.32
C GLN A 173 22.36 3.53 23.99
N GLN A 174 21.25 3.11 23.34
CA GLN A 174 21.04 1.72 22.94
C GLN A 174 22.00 1.28 21.80
N TYR A 175 22.33 2.20 20.89
CA TYR A 175 23.17 1.93 19.73
C TYR A 175 24.38 2.88 19.64
N PRO A 176 25.32 2.81 20.61
CA PRO A 176 26.39 3.82 20.77
C PRO A 176 27.41 3.82 19.62
N LYS A 177 27.54 2.72 18.90
CA LYS A 177 28.48 2.64 17.76
C LYS A 177 27.82 2.92 16.44
N ASN A 178 26.78 2.19 16.10
CA ASN A 178 25.92 2.36 14.92
C ASN A 178 24.80 1.32 14.91
N PHE A 179 23.64 1.67 14.42
CA PHE A 179 22.59 0.69 14.15
C PHE A 179 22.93 -0.10 12.88
N ARG A 180 22.92 -1.43 12.98
CA ARG A 180 23.34 -2.38 11.92
C ARG A 180 22.26 -3.45 11.71
N PRO A 181 22.32 -4.23 10.62
CA PRO A 181 21.38 -5.34 10.36
C PRO A 181 21.24 -6.32 11.54
N GLU A 182 22.33 -6.60 12.27
CA GLU A 182 22.33 -7.54 13.39
C GLU A 182 21.49 -7.07 14.59
N HIS A 183 21.16 -5.80 14.65
CA HIS A 183 20.27 -5.24 15.69
C HIS A 183 18.79 -5.37 15.35
N ILE A 184 18.46 -5.84 14.13
CA ILE A 184 17.07 -6.01 13.73
C ILE A 184 16.56 -7.31 14.35
N CYS A 185 15.57 -7.16 15.22
CA CYS A 185 14.89 -8.27 15.85
C CYS A 185 13.45 -7.79 16.14
N TYR A 186 12.56 -8.00 15.18
CA TYR A 186 11.17 -7.62 15.34
C TYR A 186 10.37 -8.70 16.06
N ARG A 187 9.28 -8.28 16.71
CA ARG A 187 8.35 -9.21 17.33
C ARG A 187 7.72 -10.11 16.25
N LYS A 188 7.83 -11.42 16.45
CA LYS A 188 7.24 -12.38 15.52
C LYS A 188 5.72 -12.40 15.68
N ASP A 189 5.03 -12.34 14.56
CA ASP A 189 3.57 -12.39 14.49
C ASP A 189 3.04 -13.82 14.59
N ARG A 190 1.79 -13.93 15.03
CA ARG A 190 1.02 -15.17 14.94
C ARG A 190 -0.04 -15.00 13.85
N PRO A 191 -0.35 -16.05 13.06
CA PRO A 191 -1.27 -15.93 11.92
C PRO A 191 -2.63 -15.32 12.26
N GLU A 192 -3.21 -15.67 13.40
CA GLU A 192 -4.53 -15.21 13.84
C GLU A 192 -4.47 -13.90 14.64
N GLU A 193 -3.30 -13.39 14.95
CA GLU A 193 -3.15 -12.14 15.69
C GLU A 193 -3.59 -10.97 14.81
N LEU A 194 -4.34 -10.03 15.43
CA LEU A 194 -4.84 -8.85 14.72
C LEU A 194 -3.68 -7.93 14.33
N ALA A 195 -3.60 -7.59 13.05
CA ALA A 195 -2.59 -6.67 12.51
C ALA A 195 -3.18 -5.29 12.17
N ILE A 196 -4.38 -5.28 11.58
CA ILE A 196 -5.00 -4.07 11.02
C ILE A 196 -6.47 -4.02 11.37
N ILE A 197 -6.99 -2.81 11.66
CA ILE A 197 -8.43 -2.52 11.59
C ILE A 197 -8.63 -1.55 10.44
N ASN A 198 -9.15 -2.02 9.32
CA ASN A 198 -9.37 -1.20 8.13
C ASN A 198 -10.83 -0.76 8.03
N TYR A 199 -11.07 0.55 7.96
CA TYR A 199 -12.43 1.10 7.93
C TYR A 199 -12.94 1.29 6.51
N THR A 200 -14.15 0.82 6.28
CA THR A 200 -14.86 1.02 5.00
C THR A 200 -16.01 1.99 5.19
N SER A 201 -16.32 2.77 4.15
CA SER A 201 -17.53 3.60 4.12
C SER A 201 -18.74 2.67 4.11
N GLY A 202 -19.39 2.50 5.26
CA GLY A 202 -20.60 1.68 5.36
C GLY A 202 -21.75 2.30 4.56
N THR A 203 -22.52 1.48 3.84
CA THR A 203 -23.76 1.89 3.15
C THR A 203 -24.82 2.45 4.11
N THR A 204 -24.66 2.23 5.40
CA THR A 204 -25.56 2.69 6.49
C THR A 204 -25.13 4.01 7.14
N GLY A 205 -24.14 4.72 6.57
CA GLY A 205 -23.63 6.00 7.09
C GLY A 205 -22.57 5.91 8.18
N TYR A 206 -22.38 4.76 8.81
CA TYR A 206 -21.31 4.53 9.79
C TYR A 206 -20.19 3.69 9.20
N SER A 207 -18.93 4.12 9.42
CA SER A 207 -17.75 3.35 9.02
C SER A 207 -17.68 2.03 9.80
N LYS A 208 -17.44 0.93 9.09
CA LYS A 208 -17.27 -0.41 9.71
C LYS A 208 -15.79 -0.77 9.73
N GLY A 209 -15.28 -1.16 10.89
CA GLY A 209 -13.91 -1.64 11.06
C GLY A 209 -13.79 -3.13 10.71
N VAL A 210 -13.05 -3.45 9.66
CA VAL A 210 -12.73 -4.84 9.28
C VAL A 210 -11.43 -5.24 9.95
N MET A 211 -11.47 -6.29 10.76
CA MET A 211 -10.32 -6.81 11.50
C MET A 211 -9.53 -7.77 10.63
N LEU A 212 -8.29 -7.43 10.29
CA LEU A 212 -7.40 -8.20 9.42
C LEU A 212 -6.24 -8.79 10.24
N PRO A 213 -6.16 -10.12 10.37
CA PRO A 213 -5.06 -10.79 11.04
C PRO A 213 -3.80 -10.82 10.16
N TYR A 214 -2.62 -11.10 10.75
CA TYR A 214 -1.35 -11.19 10.03
C TYR A 214 -1.38 -12.20 8.88
N ARG A 215 -2.10 -13.33 9.01
CA ARG A 215 -2.26 -14.29 7.90
C ARG A 215 -2.84 -13.66 6.64
N SER A 216 -3.71 -12.65 6.77
CA SER A 216 -4.30 -11.96 5.61
C SER A 216 -3.24 -11.13 4.88
N LEU A 217 -2.32 -10.50 5.60
CA LEU A 217 -1.19 -9.79 5.01
C LEU A 217 -0.23 -10.76 4.33
N TRP A 218 0.15 -11.82 5.06
CA TRP A 218 1.03 -12.85 4.55
C TRP A 218 0.49 -13.48 3.26
N SER A 219 -0.76 -13.92 3.25
CA SER A 219 -1.35 -14.61 2.08
C SER A 219 -1.41 -13.73 0.84
N ASN A 220 -1.72 -12.43 1.00
CA ASN A 220 -1.75 -11.49 -0.13
C ASN A 220 -0.34 -11.21 -0.66
N VAL A 221 0.63 -10.97 0.22
CA VAL A 221 2.02 -10.72 -0.20
C VAL A 221 2.65 -11.98 -0.82
N ALA A 222 2.40 -13.16 -0.25
CA ALA A 222 2.85 -14.43 -0.82
C ALA A 222 2.28 -14.67 -2.22
N TYR A 223 0.99 -14.37 -2.43
CA TYR A 223 0.37 -14.42 -3.76
C TYR A 223 1.04 -13.45 -4.75
N CYS A 224 1.34 -12.22 -4.30
CA CYS A 224 2.05 -11.26 -5.15
C CYS A 224 3.44 -11.77 -5.56
N PHE A 225 4.19 -12.43 -4.67
CA PHE A 225 5.48 -13.04 -5.01
C PHE A 225 5.37 -14.14 -6.07
N GLU A 226 4.26 -14.85 -6.14
CA GLU A 226 4.03 -15.87 -7.16
C GLU A 226 3.64 -15.27 -8.52
N MET A 227 2.89 -14.16 -8.51
CA MET A 227 2.25 -13.62 -9.71
C MET A 227 3.00 -12.44 -10.32
N LEU A 228 3.79 -11.72 -9.55
CA LEU A 228 4.38 -10.45 -9.98
C LEU A 228 5.92 -10.51 -9.94
N PRO A 229 6.60 -10.03 -11.01
CA PRO A 229 8.03 -10.24 -11.19
C PRO A 229 8.92 -9.14 -10.57
N VAL A 230 8.52 -8.54 -9.44
CA VAL A 230 9.31 -7.47 -8.80
C VAL A 230 10.55 -8.04 -8.13
N LYS A 231 11.68 -7.41 -8.36
CA LYS A 231 13.00 -7.76 -7.83
C LYS A 231 13.58 -6.64 -6.96
N PRO A 232 14.56 -6.94 -6.10
CA PRO A 232 15.24 -5.93 -5.30
C PRO A 232 15.85 -4.81 -6.14
N GLY A 233 15.43 -3.57 -5.87
CA GLY A 233 15.84 -2.37 -6.62
C GLY A 233 14.93 -1.99 -7.78
N ASP A 234 13.92 -2.80 -8.13
CA ASP A 234 12.87 -2.38 -9.07
C ASP A 234 12.06 -1.23 -8.49
N HIS A 235 11.48 -0.41 -9.35
CA HIS A 235 10.71 0.76 -8.95
C HIS A 235 9.22 0.48 -8.94
N ILE A 236 8.53 1.00 -7.93
CA ILE A 236 7.06 1.02 -7.81
C ILE A 236 6.62 2.45 -7.58
N VAL A 237 5.53 2.87 -8.22
CA VAL A 237 4.89 4.15 -7.95
C VAL A 237 3.62 3.90 -7.15
N SER A 238 3.61 4.34 -5.90
CA SER A 238 2.45 4.30 -5.02
C SER A 238 1.58 5.52 -5.25
N MET A 239 0.47 5.32 -5.94
CA MET A 239 -0.51 6.37 -6.25
C MET A 239 -1.90 6.09 -5.69
N LEU A 240 -2.20 4.85 -5.35
CA LEU A 240 -3.45 4.49 -4.69
C LEU A 240 -3.37 4.79 -3.19
N PRO A 241 -4.46 5.23 -2.55
CA PRO A 241 -4.43 5.51 -1.12
C PRO A 241 -3.98 4.29 -0.31
N MET A 242 -2.91 4.42 0.46
CA MET A 242 -2.41 3.33 1.34
C MET A 242 -3.34 3.04 2.52
N GLY A 243 -4.26 3.93 2.85
CA GLY A 243 -5.37 3.64 3.77
C GLY A 243 -6.38 2.63 3.22
N HIS A 244 -6.34 2.32 1.92
CA HIS A 244 -7.14 1.30 1.28
C HIS A 244 -6.31 0.05 1.01
N VAL A 245 -6.85 -1.15 1.30
CA VAL A 245 -6.11 -2.43 1.21
C VAL A 245 -5.48 -2.69 -0.16
N PHE A 246 -6.08 -2.24 -1.26
CA PHE A 246 -5.53 -2.43 -2.59
C PHE A 246 -4.20 -1.68 -2.76
N GLY A 247 -4.15 -0.37 -2.46
CA GLY A 247 -2.91 0.40 -2.45
C GLY A 247 -1.91 -0.09 -1.41
N MET A 248 -2.40 -0.42 -0.21
CA MET A 248 -1.57 -0.94 0.87
C MET A 248 -0.79 -2.21 0.48
N VAL A 249 -1.47 -3.18 -0.13
CA VAL A 249 -0.83 -4.47 -0.49
C VAL A 249 0.04 -4.31 -1.74
N TYR A 250 -0.51 -3.82 -2.85
CA TYR A 250 0.18 -3.85 -4.14
C TYR A 250 1.21 -2.73 -4.31
N ASP A 251 0.89 -1.50 -3.86
CA ASP A 251 1.80 -0.37 -4.02
C ASP A 251 2.86 -0.31 -2.91
N PHE A 252 2.63 -0.95 -1.76
CA PHE A 252 3.51 -0.79 -0.60
C PHE A 252 4.02 -2.11 -0.03
N LEU A 253 3.19 -2.95 0.62
CA LEU A 253 3.67 -4.09 1.40
C LEU A 253 4.41 -5.13 0.54
N TYR A 254 3.87 -5.47 -0.62
CA TYR A 254 4.53 -6.38 -1.55
C TYR A 254 5.86 -5.80 -2.06
N GLY A 255 5.85 -4.57 -2.55
CA GLY A 255 7.05 -3.91 -3.06
C GLY A 255 8.14 -3.81 -2.02
N PHE A 256 7.80 -3.38 -0.80
CA PHE A 256 8.75 -3.31 0.31
C PHE A 256 9.31 -4.68 0.68
N SER A 257 8.46 -5.70 0.75
CA SER A 257 8.87 -7.09 1.03
C SER A 257 9.77 -7.67 -0.06
N ALA A 258 9.58 -7.26 -1.33
CA ALA A 258 10.39 -7.67 -2.46
C ALA A 258 11.74 -6.93 -2.58
N GLY A 259 11.97 -5.91 -1.75
CA GLY A 259 13.20 -5.11 -1.82
C GLY A 259 13.16 -4.02 -2.90
N ALA A 260 11.97 -3.63 -3.35
CA ALA A 260 11.79 -2.58 -4.35
C ALA A 260 12.00 -1.18 -3.76
N HIS A 261 12.22 -0.20 -4.64
CA HIS A 261 12.22 1.22 -4.33
C HIS A 261 10.84 1.80 -4.64
N ILE A 262 10.14 2.26 -3.60
CA ILE A 262 8.77 2.75 -3.69
C ILE A 262 8.76 4.28 -3.71
N TYR A 263 8.10 4.85 -4.71
CA TYR A 263 7.91 6.29 -4.87
C TYR A 263 6.47 6.67 -4.55
N PHE A 264 6.25 7.44 -3.52
CA PHE A 264 4.93 7.94 -3.13
C PHE A 264 4.58 9.22 -3.87
N LEU A 265 3.43 9.25 -4.54
CA LEU A 265 2.88 10.48 -5.06
C LEU A 265 2.21 11.26 -3.91
N THR A 266 2.94 12.19 -3.31
CA THR A 266 2.49 12.97 -2.17
C THR A 266 1.42 14.02 -2.52
N ARG A 267 1.23 14.28 -3.83
CA ARG A 267 0.20 15.17 -4.35
C ARG A 267 -0.91 14.36 -5.01
N MET A 268 -2.12 14.97 -5.11
CA MET A 268 -3.24 14.32 -5.80
C MET A 268 -2.83 13.90 -7.22
N PRO A 269 -2.96 12.63 -7.59
CA PRO A 269 -2.51 12.09 -8.86
C PRO A 269 -3.38 12.62 -10.01
N SER A 270 -2.94 13.70 -10.67
CA SER A 270 -3.52 14.15 -11.94
C SER A 270 -2.91 13.35 -13.11
N PRO A 271 -3.60 13.23 -14.26
CA PRO A 271 -3.04 12.53 -15.43
C PRO A 271 -1.64 13.03 -15.83
N LYS A 272 -1.39 14.33 -15.69
CA LYS A 272 -0.06 14.93 -15.98
C LYS A 272 1.01 14.48 -15.00
N ILE A 273 0.70 14.47 -13.69
CA ILE A 273 1.65 14.02 -12.65
C ILE A 273 1.93 12.53 -12.80
N ILE A 274 0.91 11.70 -13.08
CA ILE A 274 1.05 10.26 -13.31
C ILE A 274 1.97 10.01 -14.51
N SER A 275 1.66 10.59 -15.67
CA SER A 275 2.47 10.41 -16.88
C SER A 275 3.93 10.87 -16.68
N GLN A 276 4.14 12.00 -16.01
CA GLN A 276 5.48 12.50 -15.71
C GLN A 276 6.22 11.56 -14.75
N SER A 277 5.60 11.14 -13.65
CA SER A 277 6.24 10.24 -12.69
C SER A 277 6.58 8.88 -13.32
N PHE A 278 5.69 8.32 -14.14
CA PHE A 278 5.94 7.07 -14.82
C PHE A 278 7.08 7.16 -15.83
N SER A 279 7.15 8.27 -16.58
CA SER A 279 8.26 8.53 -17.52
C SER A 279 9.61 8.67 -16.82
N GLU A 280 9.64 9.32 -15.64
CA GLU A 280 10.87 9.55 -14.87
C GLU A 280 11.30 8.29 -14.09
N ILE A 281 10.34 7.61 -13.44
CA ILE A 281 10.60 6.50 -12.50
C ILE A 281 10.66 5.15 -13.22
N LYS A 282 9.85 4.96 -14.28
CA LYS A 282 9.74 3.72 -15.06
C LYS A 282 9.40 2.51 -14.16
N PRO A 283 8.22 2.50 -13.54
CA PRO A 283 7.84 1.46 -12.60
C PRO A 283 7.78 0.07 -13.26
N LYS A 284 8.08 -0.97 -12.47
CA LYS A 284 8.10 -2.37 -12.93
C LYS A 284 6.71 -3.00 -12.92
N VAL A 285 5.92 -2.70 -11.90
CA VAL A 285 4.51 -3.08 -11.77
C VAL A 285 3.72 -1.82 -11.43
N ILE A 286 2.54 -1.69 -11.98
CA ILE A 286 1.66 -0.53 -11.80
C ILE A 286 0.32 -1.02 -11.26
N SER A 287 -0.13 -0.45 -10.15
CA SER A 287 -1.48 -0.67 -9.63
C SER A 287 -2.33 0.58 -9.87
N CYS A 288 -3.49 0.43 -10.48
CA CYS A 288 -4.34 1.58 -10.75
C CYS A 288 -5.83 1.23 -10.75
N VAL A 289 -6.66 2.28 -10.65
CA VAL A 289 -8.09 2.16 -10.80
C VAL A 289 -8.49 2.22 -12.29
N PRO A 290 -9.58 1.56 -12.71
CA PRO A 290 -10.08 1.52 -14.08
C PRO A 290 -10.13 2.90 -14.76
N LEU A 291 -10.62 3.90 -14.04
CA LEU A 291 -10.80 5.26 -14.55
C LEU A 291 -9.51 5.90 -15.12
N ILE A 292 -8.36 5.58 -14.54
CA ILE A 292 -7.06 6.12 -15.01
C ILE A 292 -6.72 5.51 -16.37
N VAL A 293 -6.77 4.19 -16.49
CA VAL A 293 -6.50 3.47 -17.75
C VAL A 293 -7.48 3.88 -18.82
N GLU A 294 -8.78 3.90 -18.50
CA GLU A 294 -9.84 4.28 -19.42
C GLU A 294 -9.65 5.70 -19.99
N LYS A 295 -9.34 6.67 -19.13
CA LYS A 295 -9.08 8.05 -19.57
C LYS A 295 -7.89 8.13 -20.52
N ILE A 296 -6.79 7.45 -20.18
CA ILE A 296 -5.58 7.44 -21.00
C ILE A 296 -5.89 6.79 -22.35
N ILE A 297 -6.46 5.60 -22.36
CA ILE A 297 -6.75 4.85 -23.60
C ILE A 297 -7.74 5.59 -24.48
N LYS A 298 -8.85 6.08 -23.91
CA LYS A 298 -9.88 6.81 -24.69
C LYS A 298 -9.41 8.15 -25.24
N LYS A 299 -8.54 8.85 -24.50
CA LYS A 299 -8.06 10.18 -24.92
C LYS A 299 -6.89 10.10 -25.88
N ASP A 300 -5.92 9.25 -25.58
CA ASP A 300 -4.59 9.35 -26.22
C ASP A 300 -4.34 8.24 -27.25
N ILE A 301 -5.05 7.12 -27.20
CA ILE A 301 -4.80 5.95 -28.06
C ILE A 301 -5.97 5.68 -29.03
N LEU A 302 -7.20 5.50 -28.53
CA LEU A 302 -8.34 5.14 -29.36
C LEU A 302 -8.59 6.12 -30.53
N PRO A 303 -8.52 7.45 -30.38
CA PRO A 303 -8.77 8.37 -31.50
C PRO A 303 -7.78 8.19 -32.66
N LYS A 304 -6.54 7.78 -32.36
CA LYS A 304 -5.52 7.52 -33.39
C LYS A 304 -5.82 6.23 -34.16
N VAL A 305 -6.29 5.20 -33.48
CA VAL A 305 -6.62 3.90 -34.06
C VAL A 305 -7.97 3.92 -34.78
N ASP A 306 -8.97 4.63 -34.24
CA ASP A 306 -10.32 4.74 -34.79
C ASP A 306 -10.46 5.77 -35.90
N SER A 307 -9.40 6.47 -36.26
CA SER A 307 -9.40 7.36 -37.41
C SER A 307 -9.80 6.62 -38.69
N LYS A 308 -10.38 7.36 -39.67
CA LYS A 308 -10.75 6.75 -40.97
C LYS A 308 -9.59 6.00 -41.62
N ILE A 309 -8.39 6.52 -41.51
CA ILE A 309 -7.15 5.91 -42.01
C ILE A 309 -6.81 4.65 -41.20
N GLY A 310 -6.87 4.71 -39.87
CA GLY A 310 -6.61 3.59 -38.97
C GLY A 310 -7.55 2.40 -39.24
N LYS A 311 -8.87 2.66 -39.37
CA LYS A 311 -9.88 1.64 -39.72
C LYS A 311 -9.67 1.00 -41.09
N LEU A 312 -9.22 1.78 -42.08
CA LEU A 312 -8.91 1.25 -43.40
C LEU A 312 -7.67 0.33 -43.37
N LEU A 313 -6.63 0.77 -42.68
CA LEU A 313 -5.38 0.01 -42.54
C LEU A 313 -5.54 -1.26 -41.71
N LEU A 314 -6.44 -1.30 -40.72
CA LEU A 314 -6.75 -2.49 -39.92
C LEU A 314 -7.40 -3.62 -40.73
N LYS A 315 -7.91 -3.38 -41.96
CA LYS A 315 -8.47 -4.41 -42.86
C LYS A 315 -7.40 -5.20 -43.59
N VAL A 316 -6.16 -4.72 -43.65
CA VAL A 316 -5.03 -5.40 -44.30
C VAL A 316 -4.27 -6.24 -43.26
N PRO A 317 -4.20 -7.58 -43.35
CA PRO A 317 -3.65 -8.44 -42.30
C PRO A 317 -2.24 -8.05 -41.80
N ILE A 318 -1.31 -7.85 -42.70
CA ILE A 318 0.09 -7.48 -42.37
C ILE A 318 0.16 -6.10 -41.69
N VAL A 319 -0.68 -5.15 -42.13
CA VAL A 319 -0.74 -3.78 -41.58
C VAL A 319 -1.46 -3.76 -40.24
N ASN A 320 -2.45 -4.65 -40.04
CA ASN A 320 -3.18 -4.80 -38.79
C ASN A 320 -2.24 -5.14 -37.62
N ASP A 321 -1.35 -6.10 -37.78
CA ASP A 321 -0.42 -6.50 -36.71
C ASP A 321 0.61 -5.40 -36.42
N LYS A 322 1.05 -4.67 -37.42
CA LYS A 322 1.92 -3.49 -37.25
C LYS A 322 1.19 -2.37 -36.50
N ILE A 323 -0.08 -2.10 -36.81
CA ILE A 323 -0.88 -1.08 -36.10
C ILE A 323 -1.13 -1.48 -34.65
N LYS A 324 -1.45 -2.75 -34.38
CA LYS A 324 -1.58 -3.26 -33.01
C LYS A 324 -0.29 -3.10 -32.22
N SER A 325 0.85 -3.45 -32.82
CA SER A 325 2.16 -3.29 -32.19
C SER A 325 2.46 -1.83 -31.88
N LEU A 326 2.20 -0.90 -32.82
CA LEU A 326 2.38 0.54 -32.60
C LEU A 326 1.43 1.08 -31.51
N ALA A 327 0.17 0.64 -31.52
CA ALA A 327 -0.80 1.01 -30.48
C ALA A 327 -0.39 0.49 -29.10
N ARG A 328 0.10 -0.76 -29.04
CA ARG A 328 0.65 -1.34 -27.80
C ARG A 328 1.86 -0.53 -27.32
N GLN A 329 2.81 -0.25 -28.19
CA GLN A 329 4.01 0.53 -27.84
C GLN A 329 3.64 1.92 -27.33
N ALA A 330 2.74 2.64 -28.05
CA ALA A 330 2.27 3.94 -27.61
C ALA A 330 1.57 3.89 -26.24
N ALA A 331 0.77 2.86 -25.99
CA ALA A 331 0.15 2.64 -24.69
C ALA A 331 1.22 2.35 -23.62
N MET A 332 2.17 1.48 -23.90
CA MET A 332 3.29 1.16 -22.99
C MET A 332 4.08 2.42 -22.62
N GLU A 333 4.42 3.27 -23.59
CA GLU A 333 5.21 4.49 -23.38
C GLU A 333 4.52 5.48 -22.41
N ILE A 334 3.20 5.63 -22.50
CA ILE A 334 2.44 6.50 -21.59
C ILE A 334 2.56 6.06 -20.13
N PHE A 335 2.68 4.75 -19.90
CA PHE A 335 2.87 4.15 -18.59
C PHE A 335 4.36 3.95 -18.23
N GLY A 336 5.29 4.63 -18.89
CA GLY A 336 6.73 4.60 -18.58
C GLY A 336 7.56 3.61 -19.39
N GLY A 337 6.92 2.75 -20.20
CA GLY A 337 7.58 1.87 -21.19
C GLY A 337 8.35 0.68 -20.65
N ASN A 338 8.44 0.51 -19.31
CA ASN A 338 9.30 -0.51 -18.67
C ASN A 338 8.57 -1.48 -17.73
N PHE A 339 7.26 -1.36 -17.63
CA PHE A 339 6.50 -2.24 -16.74
C PHE A 339 6.22 -3.60 -17.39
N ASP A 340 6.14 -4.61 -16.55
CA ASP A 340 5.76 -5.97 -16.96
C ASP A 340 4.25 -6.17 -16.89
N GLU A 341 3.58 -5.54 -15.89
CA GLU A 341 2.16 -5.75 -15.64
C GLU A 341 1.48 -4.50 -15.07
N ILE A 342 0.24 -4.24 -15.50
CA ILE A 342 -0.66 -3.29 -14.84
C ILE A 342 -1.78 -4.06 -14.14
N ILE A 343 -1.93 -3.83 -12.83
CA ILE A 343 -3.01 -4.40 -12.03
C ILE A 343 -4.14 -3.37 -11.94
N ILE A 344 -5.28 -3.69 -12.53
CA ILE A 344 -6.45 -2.81 -12.59
C ILE A 344 -7.50 -3.32 -11.61
N GLY A 345 -7.86 -2.53 -10.60
CA GLY A 345 -8.81 -2.96 -9.58
C GLY A 345 -9.57 -1.83 -8.90
N GLY A 346 -10.44 -2.21 -7.96
CA GLY A 346 -11.20 -1.27 -7.14
C GLY A 346 -12.53 -0.78 -7.73
N ALA A 347 -12.81 -1.04 -9.03
CA ALA A 347 -14.09 -0.74 -9.68
C ALA A 347 -14.27 -1.62 -10.94
N PRO A 348 -15.50 -1.74 -11.49
CA PRO A 348 -15.72 -2.41 -12.78
C PRO A 348 -14.93 -1.74 -13.90
N PHE A 349 -14.33 -2.55 -14.78
CA PHE A 349 -13.57 -2.07 -15.92
C PHE A 349 -14.42 -1.98 -17.18
N ASN A 350 -14.24 -0.92 -17.97
CA ASN A 350 -15.03 -0.68 -19.19
C ASN A 350 -14.74 -1.78 -20.23
N ALA A 351 -15.78 -2.52 -20.65
CA ALA A 351 -15.66 -3.67 -21.57
C ALA A 351 -15.06 -3.31 -22.94
N GLU A 352 -15.32 -2.10 -23.46
CA GLU A 352 -14.77 -1.65 -24.75
C GLU A 352 -13.25 -1.44 -24.64
N VAL A 353 -12.80 -0.79 -23.55
CA VAL A 353 -11.39 -0.55 -23.30
C VAL A 353 -10.67 -1.88 -23.04
N GLU A 354 -11.28 -2.77 -22.27
CA GLU A 354 -10.76 -4.11 -22.02
C GLU A 354 -10.57 -4.90 -23.33
N ALA A 355 -11.60 -4.94 -24.18
CA ALA A 355 -11.52 -5.61 -25.48
C ALA A 355 -10.41 -5.02 -26.37
N PHE A 356 -10.23 -3.68 -26.32
CA PHE A 356 -9.15 -3.03 -27.04
C PHE A 356 -7.78 -3.44 -26.51
N LEU A 357 -7.56 -3.41 -25.19
CA LEU A 357 -6.29 -3.80 -24.56
C LEU A 357 -5.93 -5.27 -24.87
N LYS A 358 -6.92 -6.18 -24.81
CA LYS A 358 -6.76 -7.58 -25.25
C LYS A 358 -6.33 -7.68 -26.70
N LYS A 359 -6.98 -6.90 -27.59
CA LYS A 359 -6.71 -6.92 -29.03
C LYS A 359 -5.27 -6.47 -29.36
N ILE A 360 -4.71 -5.52 -28.63
CA ILE A 360 -3.33 -5.04 -28.85
C ILE A 360 -2.28 -5.85 -28.04
N GLY A 361 -2.70 -6.83 -27.23
CA GLY A 361 -1.83 -7.61 -26.35
C GLY A 361 -1.13 -6.79 -25.26
N PHE A 362 -1.84 -5.80 -24.69
CA PHE A 362 -1.32 -4.98 -23.61
C PHE A 362 -1.23 -5.80 -22.31
N PRO A 363 -0.14 -5.70 -21.53
CA PRO A 363 0.02 -6.48 -20.29
C PRO A 363 -0.80 -5.89 -19.16
N TYR A 364 -1.90 -6.55 -18.78
CA TYR A 364 -2.73 -6.15 -17.65
C TYR A 364 -3.45 -7.33 -17.02
N THR A 365 -3.72 -7.22 -15.74
CA THR A 365 -4.56 -8.14 -14.96
C THR A 365 -5.67 -7.36 -14.27
N ILE A 366 -6.89 -7.89 -14.29
CA ILE A 366 -8.00 -7.32 -13.53
C ILE A 366 -8.01 -7.96 -12.15
N ALA A 367 -7.77 -7.14 -11.13
CA ALA A 367 -7.86 -7.53 -9.74
C ALA A 367 -9.28 -7.26 -9.22
N TYR A 368 -9.90 -8.30 -8.67
CA TYR A 368 -11.17 -8.21 -7.97
C TYR A 368 -10.97 -8.53 -6.50
N GLY A 369 -11.37 -7.61 -5.64
CA GLY A 369 -11.29 -7.81 -4.20
C GLY A 369 -11.92 -6.64 -3.43
N THR A 370 -12.35 -6.93 -2.21
CA THR A 370 -12.85 -5.95 -1.26
C THR A 370 -12.32 -6.29 0.13
N VAL A 371 -12.23 -5.31 1.02
CA VAL A 371 -11.78 -5.53 2.41
C VAL A 371 -12.62 -6.59 3.10
N SER A 372 -13.93 -6.63 2.84
CA SER A 372 -14.84 -7.64 3.38
C SER A 372 -14.56 -9.07 2.90
N TYR A 373 -13.84 -9.24 1.77
CA TYR A 373 -13.47 -10.57 1.23
C TYR A 373 -12.45 -11.31 2.08
N THR A 374 -11.59 -10.59 2.78
CA THR A 374 -10.62 -11.21 3.69
C THR A 374 -11.29 -11.83 4.91
N HIS A 375 -12.54 -11.45 5.18
CA HIS A 375 -13.35 -11.97 6.28
C HIS A 375 -14.42 -12.99 5.84
N LEU A 376 -14.98 -12.80 4.66
CA LEU A 376 -16.01 -13.66 4.08
C LEU A 376 -15.32 -14.66 3.14
N ARG A 377 -15.01 -15.84 3.65
CA ARG A 377 -14.62 -16.96 2.79
C ARG A 377 -15.66 -17.11 1.68
N ALA A 378 -15.22 -17.06 0.42
CA ALA A 378 -15.71 -17.69 -0.81
C ALA A 378 -17.19 -18.11 -0.99
N HIS A 379 -18.09 -17.93 -0.04
CA HIS A 379 -19.49 -18.30 -0.17
C HIS A 379 -20.33 -17.28 -0.96
N GLU A 380 -19.91 -16.02 -1.03
CA GLU A 380 -20.63 -14.97 -1.77
C GLU A 380 -20.18 -14.83 -3.23
N THR A 381 -19.08 -15.46 -3.63
CA THR A 381 -18.58 -15.38 -5.02
C THR A 381 -19.45 -16.14 -6.02
N ARG A 382 -20.40 -16.97 -5.58
CA ARG A 382 -21.26 -17.74 -6.49
C ARG A 382 -22.52 -16.99 -6.94
N SER A 383 -22.96 -15.99 -6.23
CA SER A 383 -24.18 -15.25 -6.55
C SER A 383 -23.97 -14.01 -7.41
N ASN A 384 -22.73 -13.53 -7.58
CA ASN A 384 -22.42 -12.32 -8.35
C ASN A 384 -21.62 -12.56 -9.63
N LEU A 385 -21.55 -13.81 -10.08
CA LEU A 385 -20.99 -14.22 -11.38
C LEU A 385 -22.11 -14.61 -12.36
N VAL A 386 -23.12 -13.73 -12.48
CA VAL A 386 -24.07 -13.75 -13.60
C VAL A 386 -24.00 -12.43 -14.32
#